data_d312e6d55c8c089aa2073035ea12f219
#
_entry.id   d312e6d55c8c089aa2073035ea12f219
#
_cell.length_a   1.000
_cell.length_b   1.000
_cell.length_c   1.000
_cell.angle_alpha   90.00
_cell.angle_beta   90.00
_cell.angle_gamma   90.00
#
_symmetry.space_group_name_H-M   'P 1'
#
loop_
_entity.id
_entity.type
_entity.pdbx_description
1 polymer ?
#
loop_
_entity_poly.entity_id
_entity_poly.type
_entity_poly.pdbx_seq_one_letter_code
_entity_poly.pdbx_strand_id
1 'polypeptide(L)'
;NIRYRDRELIQNFFYQEAKQEGISVERLKRRFIQTIERNVQNNQTVQERIAYPLISFIKNPSCLEIILKPVQPLSLGEVRQFLKNRPDISRLIEVAGLSLKTCN
;
A
#
# COMPACT_ATOMS: atom_id res chain seq x y z
N ASN A 1 -4.08 -5.20 13.84
CA ASN A 1 -3.64 -4.04 13.03
C ASN A 1 -2.14 -3.86 13.17
N ILE A 2 -1.49 -3.57 12.05
CA ILE A 2 -0.06 -3.33 12.01
C ILE A 2 0.17 -1.87 11.68
N ARG A 3 0.97 -1.18 12.50
CA ARG A 3 1.36 0.20 12.26
C ARG A 3 2.82 0.23 11.84
N TYR A 4 3.09 0.87 10.71
CA TYR A 4 4.44 1.14 10.24
C TYR A 4 4.75 2.62 10.40
N ARG A 5 5.78 2.93 11.18
CA ARG A 5 6.28 4.29 11.32
C ARG A 5 7.57 4.40 10.54
N ASP A 6 7.61 5.32 9.60
CA ASP A 6 8.81 5.52 8.80
C ASP A 6 9.85 6.29 9.60
N ARG A 7 10.99 5.64 9.86
CA ARG A 7 12.16 6.25 10.48
C ARG A 7 13.23 6.40 9.40
N GLU A 8 12.85 7.10 8.33
CA GLU A 8 13.72 7.42 7.20
C GLU A 8 13.93 6.26 6.20
N LEU A 9 13.43 5.06 6.44
CA LEU A 9 13.65 3.93 5.53
C LEU A 9 13.04 4.21 4.15
N ILE A 10 11.78 4.60 4.10
CA ILE A 10 11.09 4.90 2.84
C ILE A 10 11.63 6.17 2.20
N GLN A 11 11.92 7.20 3.00
CA GLN A 11 12.53 8.43 2.51
C GLN A 11 13.90 8.14 1.89
N ASN A 12 14.72 7.34 2.55
CA ASN A 12 16.03 6.95 2.03
C ASN A 12 15.90 6.11 0.77
N PHE A 13 14.91 5.23 0.69
CA PHE A 13 14.64 4.46 -0.51
C PHE A 13 14.38 5.37 -1.70
N PHE A 14 13.49 6.34 -1.57
CA PHE A 14 13.20 7.28 -2.65
C PHE A 14 14.43 8.12 -3.01
N TYR A 15 15.18 8.54 -2.02
CA TYR A 15 16.40 9.33 -2.26
C TYR A 15 17.42 8.54 -3.07
N GLN A 16 17.69 7.29 -2.68
CA GLN A 16 18.68 6.45 -3.36
C GLN A 16 18.23 6.09 -4.78
N GLU A 17 16.98 5.72 -4.95
CA GLU A 17 16.45 5.38 -6.27
C GLU A 17 16.44 6.59 -7.21
N ALA A 18 16.06 7.75 -6.73
CA ALA A 18 16.09 8.98 -7.52
C ALA A 18 17.51 9.32 -7.96
N LYS A 19 18.48 9.16 -7.05
CA LYS A 19 19.87 9.41 -7.33
C LYS A 19 20.41 8.47 -8.41
N GLN A 20 20.06 7.18 -8.33
CA GLN A 20 20.49 6.20 -9.32
C GLN A 20 19.90 6.49 -10.70
N GLU A 21 18.66 6.96 -10.77
CA GLU A 21 18.00 7.28 -12.03
C GLU A 21 18.32 8.70 -12.53
N GLY A 22 18.99 9.51 -11.73
CA GLY A 22 19.32 10.88 -12.11
C GLY A 22 18.14 11.82 -12.17
N ILE A 23 17.12 11.60 -11.34
CA ILE A 23 15.91 12.42 -11.26
C ILE A 23 15.69 12.92 -9.84
N SER A 24 14.78 13.88 -9.66
CA SER A 24 14.44 14.37 -8.34
C SER A 24 13.57 13.37 -7.58
N VAL A 25 13.57 13.47 -6.25
CA VAL A 25 12.72 12.65 -5.40
C VAL A 25 11.24 12.90 -5.72
N GLU A 26 10.85 14.16 -5.92
CA GLU A 26 9.48 14.53 -6.26
C GLU A 26 9.03 13.88 -7.56
N ARG A 27 9.91 13.85 -8.56
CA ARG A 27 9.61 13.23 -9.84
C ARG A 27 9.43 11.72 -9.70
N LEU A 28 10.28 11.08 -8.91
CA LEU A 28 10.18 9.65 -8.65
C LEU A 28 8.87 9.32 -7.93
N LYS A 29 8.53 10.08 -6.87
CA LYS A 29 7.26 9.91 -6.15
C LYS A 29 6.07 10.08 -7.07
N ARG A 30 6.12 11.09 -7.95
CA ARG A 30 5.04 11.33 -8.92
C ARG A 30 4.84 10.13 -9.85
N ARG A 31 5.93 9.51 -10.29
CA ARG A 31 5.86 8.31 -11.13
C ARG A 31 5.21 7.14 -10.39
N PHE A 32 5.58 6.91 -9.13
CA PHE A 32 4.95 5.89 -8.30
C PHE A 32 3.45 6.14 -8.13
N ILE A 33 3.08 7.38 -7.83
CA ILE A 33 1.69 7.77 -7.63
C ILE A 33 0.88 7.55 -8.91
N GLN A 34 1.41 7.96 -10.07
CA GLN A 34 0.75 7.77 -11.36
C GLN A 34 0.57 6.29 -11.67
N THR A 35 1.54 5.46 -11.35
CA THR A 35 1.44 4.02 -11.54
C THR A 35 0.33 3.43 -10.68
N ILE A 36 0.23 3.84 -9.42
CA ILE A 36 -0.83 3.39 -8.51
C ILE A 36 -2.19 3.82 -9.05
N GLU A 37 -2.34 5.08 -9.44
CA GLU A 37 -3.60 5.60 -9.95
C GLU A 37 -4.04 4.86 -11.22
N ARG A 38 -3.10 4.58 -12.12
CA ARG A 38 -3.38 3.87 -13.36
C ARG A 38 -3.89 2.46 -13.10
N ASN A 39 -3.30 1.77 -12.11
CA ASN A 39 -3.65 0.38 -11.81
C ASN A 39 -5.01 0.23 -11.12
N VAL A 40 -5.58 1.32 -10.59
CA VAL A 40 -6.83 1.26 -9.83
C VAL A 40 -7.93 2.13 -10.44
N GLN A 41 -7.79 2.56 -11.70
CA GLN A 41 -8.67 3.53 -12.33
C GLN A 41 -10.16 3.21 -12.24
N ASN A 42 -10.53 1.96 -12.38
CA ASN A 42 -11.94 1.55 -12.44
C ASN A 42 -12.39 0.81 -11.20
N ASN A 43 -11.68 0.96 -10.09
CA ASN A 43 -12.01 0.24 -8.86
C ASN A 43 -12.04 1.21 -7.68
N GLN A 44 -13.23 1.74 -7.40
CA GLN A 44 -13.42 2.73 -6.35
C GLN A 44 -13.07 2.18 -4.96
N THR A 45 -13.40 0.92 -4.69
CA THR A 45 -13.10 0.31 -3.39
C THR A 45 -11.59 0.26 -3.14
N VAL A 46 -10.82 -0.17 -4.15
CA VAL A 46 -9.36 -0.21 -4.05
C VAL A 46 -8.80 1.21 -3.93
N GLN A 47 -9.36 2.17 -4.67
CA GLN A 47 -8.94 3.56 -4.58
C GLN A 47 -9.07 4.09 -3.15
N GLU A 48 -10.23 3.90 -2.53
CA GLU A 48 -10.51 4.45 -1.20
C GLU A 48 -9.74 3.72 -0.10
N ARG A 49 -9.68 2.40 -0.17
CA ARG A 49 -9.11 1.58 0.91
C ARG A 49 -7.59 1.44 0.82
N ILE A 50 -7.04 1.47 -0.36
CA ILE A 50 -5.61 1.18 -0.57
C ILE A 50 -4.89 2.36 -1.20
N ALA A 51 -5.34 2.80 -2.38
CA ALA A 51 -4.58 3.74 -3.19
C ALA A 51 -4.45 5.12 -2.54
N TYR A 52 -5.54 5.71 -2.09
CA TYR A 52 -5.50 7.05 -1.52
C TYR A 52 -4.66 7.14 -0.25
N PRO A 53 -4.81 6.22 0.74
CA PRO A 53 -3.92 6.23 1.89
C PRO A 53 -2.45 5.98 1.53
N LEU A 54 -2.20 5.09 0.58
CA LEU A 54 -0.84 4.79 0.14
C LEU A 54 -0.20 6.00 -0.56
N ILE A 55 -0.94 6.67 -1.42
CA ILE A 55 -0.48 7.89 -2.11
C ILE A 55 -0.16 8.98 -1.08
N SER A 56 -1.04 9.18 -0.12
CA SER A 56 -0.82 10.14 0.95
C SER A 56 0.45 9.84 1.73
N PHE A 57 0.69 8.56 2.04
CA PHE A 57 1.90 8.11 2.72
C PHE A 57 3.16 8.35 1.87
N ILE A 58 3.09 8.07 0.56
CA ILE A 58 4.23 8.30 -0.35
C ILE A 58 4.59 9.78 -0.39
N LYS A 59 3.59 10.67 -0.45
CA LYS A 59 3.83 12.12 -0.48
C LYS A 59 4.54 12.59 0.78
N ASN A 60 4.19 12.04 1.93
CA ASN A 60 4.77 12.42 3.20
C ASN A 60 4.91 11.18 4.09
N PRO A 61 5.98 10.39 3.92
CA PRO A 61 6.17 9.16 4.70
C PRO A 61 6.28 9.46 6.19
N SER A 62 5.31 9.01 6.95
CA SER A 62 5.29 9.19 8.40
C SER A 62 4.81 7.92 9.09
N CYS A 63 3.52 7.62 8.99
CA CYS A 63 2.93 6.45 9.61
C CYS A 63 1.86 5.86 8.70
N LEU A 64 1.92 4.54 8.51
CA LEU A 64 0.92 3.80 7.75
C LEU A 64 0.41 2.64 8.60
N GLU A 65 -0.91 2.54 8.72
CA GLU A 65 -1.55 1.46 9.46
C GLU A 65 -2.18 0.49 8.47
N ILE A 66 -1.87 -0.79 8.63
CA ILE A 66 -2.45 -1.88 7.85
C ILE A 66 -3.54 -2.50 8.71
N ILE A 67 -4.77 -2.46 8.22
CA ILE A 67 -5.95 -2.92 8.96
C ILE A 67 -6.48 -4.17 8.28
N LEU A 68 -6.69 -5.22 9.07
CA LEU A 68 -7.28 -6.47 8.63
C LEU A 68 -8.55 -6.73 9.47
N LYS A 69 -9.70 -6.80 8.80
CA LYS A 69 -10.99 -7.10 9.45
C LYS A 69 -11.72 -8.14 8.62
N PRO A 70 -11.31 -9.41 8.72
CA PRO A 70 -11.97 -10.46 7.96
C PRO A 70 -13.43 -10.63 8.42
N VAL A 71 -14.32 -10.90 7.46
CA VAL A 71 -15.74 -11.13 7.76
C VAL A 71 -15.90 -12.39 8.60
N GLN A 72 -15.07 -13.39 8.35
CA GLN A 72 -15.03 -14.64 9.10
C GLN A 72 -13.60 -14.88 9.58
N PRO A 73 -13.42 -15.52 10.76
CA PRO A 73 -12.09 -15.88 11.22
C PRO A 73 -11.40 -16.76 10.19
N LEU A 74 -10.16 -16.41 9.85
CA LEU A 74 -9.36 -17.16 8.90
C LEU A 74 -8.37 -18.03 9.65
N SER A 75 -8.31 -19.32 9.29
CA SER A 75 -7.28 -20.21 9.82
C SER A 75 -5.93 -19.90 9.14
N LEU A 76 -4.85 -20.27 9.80
CA LEU A 76 -3.52 -20.10 9.25
C LEU A 76 -3.35 -20.85 7.92
N GLY A 77 -3.98 -22.04 7.81
CA GLY A 77 -3.98 -22.83 6.58
C GLY A 77 -4.70 -22.13 5.44
N GLU A 78 -5.84 -21.50 5.73
CA GLU A 78 -6.60 -20.75 4.72
C GLU A 78 -5.80 -19.55 4.22
N VAL A 79 -5.17 -18.82 5.12
CA VAL A 79 -4.33 -17.67 4.75
C VAL A 79 -3.18 -18.12 3.88
N ARG A 80 -2.51 -19.22 4.26
CA ARG A 80 -1.39 -19.76 3.49
C ARG A 80 -1.80 -20.18 2.09
N GLN A 81 -2.94 -20.86 1.97
CA GLN A 81 -3.47 -21.29 0.68
C GLN A 81 -3.89 -20.11 -0.18
N PHE A 82 -4.48 -19.09 0.43
CA PHE A 82 -4.89 -17.87 -0.24
C PHE A 82 -3.68 -17.15 -0.85
N LEU A 83 -2.60 -17.01 -0.08
CA LEU A 83 -1.36 -16.36 -0.55
C LEU A 83 -0.69 -17.15 -1.67
N LYS A 84 -0.80 -18.48 -1.65
CA LYS A 84 -0.23 -19.36 -2.67
C LYS A 84 -0.86 -19.12 -4.05
N ASN A 85 -2.13 -18.78 -4.09
CA ASN A 85 -2.90 -18.59 -5.33
C ASN A 85 -2.76 -17.19 -5.92
N ARG A 86 -1.87 -16.36 -5.39
CA ARG A 86 -1.62 -14.99 -5.83
C ARG A 86 -2.91 -14.19 -6.00
N PRO A 87 -3.65 -13.94 -4.92
CA PRO A 87 -4.89 -13.18 -5.00
C PRO A 87 -4.61 -11.74 -5.41
N ASP A 88 -5.54 -11.14 -6.15
CA ASP A 88 -5.44 -9.72 -6.42
C ASP A 88 -5.86 -8.89 -5.20
N ILE A 89 -5.59 -7.60 -5.24
CA ILE A 89 -5.85 -6.71 -4.11
C ILE A 89 -7.35 -6.61 -3.79
N SER A 90 -8.22 -6.68 -4.81
CA SER A 90 -9.67 -6.64 -4.61
C SER A 90 -10.14 -7.82 -3.76
N ARG A 91 -9.57 -8.99 -4.01
CA ARG A 91 -9.92 -10.20 -3.26
C ARG A 91 -9.42 -10.13 -1.83
N LEU A 92 -8.25 -9.55 -1.59
CA LEU A 92 -7.74 -9.31 -0.25
C LEU A 92 -8.67 -8.40 0.54
N ILE A 93 -9.22 -7.38 -0.09
CA ILE A 93 -10.18 -6.48 0.56
C ILE A 93 -11.44 -7.24 0.94
N GLU A 94 -11.98 -8.07 0.04
CA GLU A 94 -13.19 -8.83 0.30
C GLU A 94 -13.02 -9.88 1.40
N VAL A 95 -11.94 -10.66 1.34
CA VAL A 95 -11.75 -11.82 2.21
C VAL A 95 -11.14 -11.41 3.55
N ALA A 96 -10.10 -10.61 3.53
CA ALA A 96 -9.36 -10.23 4.72
C ALA A 96 -9.76 -8.88 5.30
N GLY A 97 -10.64 -8.14 4.63
CA GLY A 97 -11.03 -6.81 5.06
C GLY A 97 -9.85 -5.84 5.09
N LEU A 98 -8.96 -5.98 4.11
CA LEU A 98 -7.75 -5.17 4.06
C LEU A 98 -8.07 -3.70 3.77
N SER A 99 -7.49 -2.82 4.55
CA SER A 99 -7.50 -1.38 4.27
C SER A 99 -6.22 -0.76 4.81
N LEU A 100 -5.86 0.38 4.26
CA LEU A 100 -4.72 1.17 4.72
C LEU A 100 -5.22 2.50 5.25
N LYS A 101 -4.51 3.03 6.23
CA LYS A 101 -4.82 4.33 6.81
C LYS A 101 -3.53 5.02 7.19
N THR A 102 -3.42 6.31 6.89
CA THR A 102 -2.32 7.09 7.43
C THR A 102 -2.58 7.35 8.90
N CYS A 103 -1.53 7.24 9.70
CA CYS A 103 -1.61 7.49 11.15
C CYS A 103 -0.58 8.54 11.54
N ASN A 104 -0.96 9.40 12.46
CA ASN A 104 -0.06 10.45 12.96
C ASN A 104 0.16 10.28 14.45
#